data_69bc7b81f158d90cef840772af3da6ae
#
_entry.id   69bc7b81f158d90cef840772af3da6ae
#
_cell.length_a   1.000
_cell.length_b   1.000
_cell.length_c   1.000
_cell.angle_alpha   90.00
_cell.angle_beta   90.00
_cell.angle_gamma   90.00
#
_symmetry.space_group_name_H-M   'P 1'
#
loop_
_entity.id
_entity.type
_entity.pdbx_description
1 polymer ?
#
loop_
_entity_poly.entity_id
_entity_poly.type
_entity_poly.pdbx_seq_one_letter_code
_entity_poly.pdbx_strand_id
1 'polypeptide(L)'
;VIDTGITAGTKILPVIRELTDKPLLLVITHAHPDHMYHMDEFDEVYMCHDEKKMDPETLVMLTAGKLKPWEEIHDIRTDSVIPLGGTELAVCQTPGHTPGSVVVLETKQNYLFTGDAIGSGCGVWMQVPGGTSLEEYYDGLVGLMAWLVKKGGRMKFFGGHHTQVFESTAHPVYNPLSLGVLADLIDLVDQVIHGENLGRPSNAKPFSKEQGRYASYGRAEMQYCVSRIHRK
;
A
#
# COMPACT_ATOMS: atom_id res chain seq x y z
N VAL A 1 -12.70 -5.21 -8.35
CA VAL A 1 -12.62 -4.67 -6.98
C VAL A 1 -11.15 -4.52 -6.64
N ILE A 2 -10.76 -3.43 -5.98
CA ILE A 2 -9.40 -3.23 -5.46
C ILE A 2 -9.55 -3.03 -3.96
N ASP A 3 -8.92 -3.92 -3.18
CA ASP A 3 -9.06 -4.06 -1.74
C ASP A 3 -10.52 -4.25 -1.26
N THR A 4 -10.69 -4.69 -0.02
CA THR A 4 -12.02 -5.11 0.46
C THR A 4 -12.49 -4.39 1.73
N GLY A 5 -11.64 -3.62 2.37
CA GLY A 5 -11.93 -3.11 3.70
C GLY A 5 -12.00 -4.22 4.75
N ILE A 6 -12.43 -3.85 5.95
CA ILE A 6 -12.67 -4.77 7.07
C ILE A 6 -14.02 -4.44 7.72
N THR A 7 -14.94 -5.40 7.71
CA THR A 7 -16.24 -5.29 8.39
C THR A 7 -16.61 -6.63 9.01
N ALA A 8 -16.55 -6.72 10.34
CA ALA A 8 -16.93 -7.94 11.02
C ALA A 8 -18.44 -8.20 10.87
N GLY A 9 -18.81 -9.43 10.47
CA GLY A 9 -20.19 -9.88 10.39
C GLY A 9 -20.99 -9.43 9.17
N THR A 10 -20.42 -8.65 8.26
CA THR A 10 -21.09 -8.20 7.02
C THR A 10 -20.26 -8.66 5.80
N LYS A 11 -20.91 -9.26 4.82
CA LYS A 11 -20.31 -9.59 3.52
C LYS A 11 -20.34 -8.38 2.61
N ILE A 12 -19.29 -8.17 1.81
CA ILE A 12 -19.23 -7.05 0.85
C ILE A 12 -19.78 -7.43 -0.53
N LEU A 13 -19.71 -8.71 -0.91
CA LEU A 13 -20.16 -9.15 -2.22
C LEU A 13 -21.63 -8.80 -2.53
N PRO A 14 -22.60 -8.97 -1.61
CA PRO A 14 -23.96 -8.52 -1.84
C PRO A 14 -24.07 -7.02 -2.14
N VAL A 15 -23.32 -6.18 -1.42
CA VAL A 15 -23.32 -4.72 -1.64
C VAL A 15 -22.73 -4.38 -3.02
N ILE A 16 -21.65 -5.06 -3.44
CA ILE A 16 -21.07 -4.87 -4.77
C ILE A 16 -22.08 -5.30 -5.86
N ARG A 17 -22.84 -6.38 -5.61
CA ARG A 17 -23.86 -6.88 -6.54
C ARG A 17 -25.06 -5.94 -6.73
N GLU A 18 -25.31 -5.04 -5.79
CA GLU A 18 -26.28 -3.93 -5.99
C GLU A 18 -25.80 -2.92 -7.04
N LEU A 19 -24.47 -2.85 -7.29
CA LEU A 19 -23.86 -1.90 -8.22
C LEU A 19 -23.58 -2.51 -9.61
N THR A 20 -23.43 -3.85 -9.71
CA THR A 20 -23.02 -4.49 -10.98
C THR A 20 -23.31 -5.99 -11.00
N ASP A 21 -23.77 -6.48 -12.19
CA ASP A 21 -23.90 -7.89 -12.50
C ASP A 21 -22.68 -8.46 -13.30
N LYS A 22 -21.67 -7.63 -13.55
CA LYS A 22 -20.49 -8.06 -14.31
C LYS A 22 -19.68 -9.12 -13.52
N PRO A 23 -18.89 -9.97 -14.21
CA PRO A 23 -17.89 -10.80 -13.57
C PRO A 23 -16.98 -9.94 -12.67
N LEU A 24 -16.64 -10.48 -11.51
CA LEU A 24 -15.82 -9.79 -10.53
C LEU A 24 -14.48 -10.51 -10.36
N LEU A 25 -13.43 -9.71 -10.29
CA LEU A 25 -12.12 -10.12 -9.79
C LEU A 25 -11.71 -9.18 -8.65
N LEU A 26 -10.84 -9.66 -7.79
CA LEU A 26 -10.27 -8.91 -6.67
C LEU A 26 -8.77 -8.72 -6.86
N VAL A 27 -8.30 -7.50 -6.75
CA VAL A 27 -6.87 -7.18 -6.64
C VAL A 27 -6.61 -6.68 -5.22
N ILE A 28 -5.70 -7.35 -4.52
CA ILE A 28 -5.24 -6.97 -3.18
C ILE A 28 -3.95 -6.19 -3.33
N THR A 29 -3.93 -4.95 -2.80
CA THR A 29 -2.73 -4.11 -2.86
C THR A 29 -1.63 -4.60 -1.93
N HIS A 30 -2.00 -5.16 -0.77
CA HIS A 30 -1.07 -5.74 0.20
C HIS A 30 -1.81 -6.57 1.27
N ALA A 31 -1.08 -7.41 2.00
CA ALA A 31 -1.64 -8.41 2.91
C ALA A 31 -1.93 -7.87 4.32
N HIS A 32 -2.62 -6.73 4.45
CA HIS A 32 -3.17 -6.28 5.72
C HIS A 32 -4.67 -6.55 5.83
N PRO A 33 -5.22 -6.75 7.03
CA PRO A 33 -6.58 -7.24 7.21
C PRO A 33 -7.63 -6.28 6.66
N ASP A 34 -7.41 -4.98 6.73
CA ASP A 34 -8.30 -3.95 6.22
C ASP A 34 -8.26 -3.77 4.69
N HIS A 35 -7.40 -4.52 3.99
CA HIS A 35 -7.34 -4.58 2.53
C HIS A 35 -7.84 -5.91 1.97
N MET A 36 -7.73 -7.02 2.73
CA MET A 36 -8.00 -8.36 2.23
C MET A 36 -9.06 -9.16 3.00
N TYR A 37 -9.72 -8.56 4.00
CA TYR A 37 -10.58 -9.29 4.95
C TYR A 37 -11.68 -10.13 4.29
N HIS A 38 -12.21 -9.69 3.14
CA HIS A 38 -13.28 -10.37 2.40
C HIS A 38 -12.76 -11.11 1.16
N MET A 39 -11.48 -11.47 1.13
CA MET A 39 -10.87 -12.21 0.00
C MET A 39 -11.61 -13.51 -0.32
N ASP A 40 -12.13 -14.18 0.70
CA ASP A 40 -12.88 -15.45 0.59
C ASP A 40 -14.21 -15.31 -0.14
N GLU A 41 -14.71 -14.09 -0.38
CA GLU A 41 -15.94 -13.85 -1.15
C GLU A 41 -15.71 -13.79 -2.67
N PHE A 42 -14.47 -13.85 -3.14
CA PHE A 42 -14.12 -13.74 -4.55
C PHE A 42 -13.48 -15.02 -5.07
N ASP A 43 -13.91 -15.46 -6.26
CA ASP A 43 -13.34 -16.64 -6.93
C ASP A 43 -11.99 -16.33 -7.57
N GLU A 44 -11.84 -15.15 -8.17
CA GLU A 44 -10.63 -14.72 -8.89
C GLU A 44 -9.91 -13.61 -8.09
N VAL A 45 -8.72 -13.93 -7.55
CA VAL A 45 -7.95 -13.05 -6.67
C VAL A 45 -6.54 -12.90 -7.19
N TYR A 46 -6.07 -11.65 -7.18
CA TYR A 46 -4.72 -11.24 -7.56
C TYR A 46 -4.03 -10.58 -6.37
N MET A 47 -2.82 -11.02 -6.04
CA MET A 47 -1.97 -10.43 -5.01
C MET A 47 -0.51 -10.76 -5.30
N CYS A 48 0.41 -9.89 -4.92
CA CYS A 48 1.84 -10.16 -5.07
C CYS A 48 2.30 -11.27 -4.12
N HIS A 49 2.92 -12.33 -4.66
CA HIS A 49 3.42 -13.43 -3.84
C HIS A 49 4.66 -13.08 -3.01
N ASP A 50 5.25 -11.91 -3.18
CA ASP A 50 6.33 -11.44 -2.31
C ASP A 50 5.89 -11.19 -0.86
N GLU A 51 4.58 -11.17 -0.58
CA GLU A 51 4.06 -11.21 0.79
C GLU A 51 4.53 -12.45 1.57
N LYS A 52 4.90 -13.54 0.89
CA LYS A 52 5.54 -14.74 1.47
C LYS A 52 6.90 -14.48 2.12
N LYS A 53 7.53 -13.32 1.84
CA LYS A 53 8.79 -12.90 2.47
C LYS A 53 8.60 -12.47 3.94
N MET A 54 7.39 -12.15 4.36
CA MET A 54 7.09 -11.97 5.77
C MET A 54 7.28 -13.27 6.53
N ASP A 55 7.67 -13.15 7.80
CA ASP A 55 7.69 -14.35 8.63
C ASP A 55 6.26 -14.94 8.75
N PRO A 56 6.13 -16.28 8.81
CA PRO A 56 4.81 -16.93 8.74
C PRO A 56 3.85 -16.51 9.86
N GLU A 57 4.33 -16.27 11.07
CA GLU A 57 3.48 -15.86 12.20
C GLU A 57 2.94 -14.45 11.98
N THR A 58 3.79 -13.54 11.51
CA THR A 58 3.40 -12.17 11.13
C THR A 58 2.36 -12.20 10.00
N LEU A 59 2.57 -13.00 8.97
CA LEU A 59 1.63 -13.11 7.85
C LEU A 59 0.26 -13.63 8.32
N VAL A 60 0.23 -14.70 9.13
CA VAL A 60 -1.02 -15.22 9.69
C VAL A 60 -1.74 -14.18 10.55
N MET A 61 -1.01 -13.45 11.39
CA MET A 61 -1.56 -12.39 12.22
C MET A 61 -2.17 -11.26 11.36
N LEU A 62 -1.43 -10.75 10.38
CA LEU A 62 -1.85 -9.64 9.52
C LEU A 62 -3.02 -10.02 8.62
N THR A 63 -3.06 -11.24 8.12
CA THR A 63 -4.16 -11.70 7.27
C THR A 63 -5.40 -12.13 8.05
N ALA A 64 -5.35 -12.07 9.40
CA ALA A 64 -6.44 -12.52 10.28
C ALA A 64 -6.94 -13.94 9.97
N GLY A 65 -6.07 -14.81 9.42
CA GLY A 65 -6.41 -16.17 8.99
C GLY A 65 -7.34 -16.23 7.76
N LYS A 66 -7.48 -15.15 7.01
CA LYS A 66 -8.34 -15.03 5.81
C LYS A 66 -7.61 -15.29 4.51
N LEU A 67 -6.29 -15.50 4.55
CA LEU A 67 -5.50 -15.74 3.36
C LEU A 67 -5.92 -17.04 2.68
N LYS A 68 -6.28 -16.96 1.40
CA LYS A 68 -6.49 -18.15 0.55
C LYS A 68 -5.18 -18.89 0.36
N PRO A 69 -5.23 -20.20 0.01
CA PRO A 69 -4.07 -20.93 -0.49
C PRO A 69 -3.40 -20.16 -1.62
N TRP A 70 -2.07 -20.11 -1.62
CA TRP A 70 -1.32 -19.31 -2.60
C TRP A 70 -1.52 -19.79 -4.05
N GLU A 71 -1.83 -21.06 -4.24
CA GLU A 71 -2.16 -21.66 -5.54
C GLU A 71 -3.50 -21.17 -6.11
N GLU A 72 -4.36 -20.61 -5.27
CA GLU A 72 -5.63 -19.98 -5.65
C GLU A 72 -5.51 -18.48 -5.90
N ILE A 73 -4.32 -17.89 -5.70
CA ILE A 73 -4.05 -16.47 -5.86
C ILE A 73 -3.14 -16.28 -7.06
N HIS A 74 -3.57 -15.47 -8.03
CA HIS A 74 -2.73 -15.08 -9.15
C HIS A 74 -1.63 -14.13 -8.70
N ASP A 75 -0.36 -14.50 -8.95
CA ASP A 75 0.79 -13.66 -8.65
C ASP A 75 0.83 -12.44 -9.59
N ILE A 76 0.96 -11.26 -9.03
CA ILE A 76 1.13 -10.01 -9.78
C ILE A 76 2.40 -9.28 -9.36
N ARG A 77 3.10 -8.71 -10.36
CA ARG A 77 4.38 -8.02 -10.18
C ARG A 77 4.44 -6.80 -11.09
N THR A 78 5.51 -6.05 -11.03
CA THR A 78 5.75 -4.94 -11.96
C THR A 78 5.58 -5.41 -13.42
N ASP A 79 4.85 -4.62 -14.18
CA ASP A 79 4.45 -4.86 -15.57
C ASP A 79 3.44 -6.01 -15.78
N SER A 80 2.88 -6.61 -14.72
CA SER A 80 1.68 -7.43 -14.86
C SER A 80 0.52 -6.59 -15.38
N VAL A 81 -0.30 -7.19 -16.26
CA VAL A 81 -1.48 -6.55 -16.85
C VAL A 81 -2.69 -7.46 -16.65
N ILE A 82 -3.76 -6.91 -16.10
CA ILE A 82 -5.04 -7.62 -15.88
C ILE A 82 -6.08 -6.99 -16.82
N PRO A 83 -6.54 -7.72 -17.87
CA PRO A 83 -7.52 -7.19 -18.81
C PRO A 83 -8.93 -7.15 -18.19
N LEU A 84 -9.66 -6.06 -18.40
CA LEU A 84 -11.04 -5.86 -17.94
C LEU A 84 -12.05 -5.73 -19.10
N GLY A 85 -11.69 -6.16 -20.31
CA GLY A 85 -12.58 -6.17 -21.48
C GLY A 85 -12.79 -4.82 -22.17
N GLY A 86 -12.46 -3.70 -21.55
CA GLY A 86 -12.60 -2.35 -22.15
C GLY A 86 -11.54 -1.37 -21.63
N THR A 87 -10.79 -1.82 -20.67
CA THR A 87 -9.61 -1.20 -20.07
C THR A 87 -8.74 -2.32 -19.48
N GLU A 88 -7.64 -1.97 -18.87
CA GLU A 88 -6.73 -2.88 -18.18
C GLU A 88 -6.19 -2.26 -16.90
N LEU A 89 -5.78 -3.12 -15.98
CA LEU A 89 -5.02 -2.74 -14.80
C LEU A 89 -3.54 -3.08 -15.04
N ALA A 90 -2.68 -2.08 -14.99
CA ALA A 90 -1.24 -2.26 -15.00
C ALA A 90 -0.71 -2.17 -13.56
N VAL A 91 0.23 -3.04 -13.19
CA VAL A 91 0.72 -3.19 -11.83
C VAL A 91 2.17 -2.72 -11.72
N CYS A 92 2.49 -2.05 -10.61
CA CYS A 92 3.86 -1.75 -10.19
C CYS A 92 4.05 -2.25 -8.76
N GLN A 93 4.97 -3.18 -8.54
CA GLN A 93 5.36 -3.61 -7.20
C GLN A 93 6.17 -2.49 -6.53
N THR A 94 5.77 -2.14 -5.32
CA THR A 94 6.36 -1.04 -4.53
C THR A 94 6.58 -1.53 -3.11
N PRO A 95 7.60 -2.39 -2.88
CA PRO A 95 7.89 -2.94 -1.56
C PRO A 95 8.20 -1.81 -0.57
N GLY A 96 7.77 -1.99 0.67
CA GLY A 96 7.93 -0.99 1.72
C GLY A 96 7.00 -1.26 2.89
N HIS A 97 5.79 -0.74 2.82
CA HIS A 97 4.74 -0.97 3.81
C HIS A 97 4.53 -2.48 4.07
N THR A 98 4.53 -3.28 2.99
CA THR A 98 4.75 -4.73 3.02
C THR A 98 5.69 -5.13 1.87
N PRO A 99 6.30 -6.35 1.90
CA PRO A 99 7.17 -6.81 0.82
C PRO A 99 6.47 -6.96 -0.53
N GLY A 100 5.20 -7.31 -0.50
CA GLY A 100 4.36 -7.52 -1.69
C GLY A 100 3.47 -6.34 -2.03
N SER A 101 3.63 -5.16 -1.42
CA SER A 101 2.84 -3.98 -1.77
C SER A 101 2.89 -3.68 -3.27
N VAL A 102 1.72 -3.43 -3.87
CA VAL A 102 1.58 -3.05 -5.27
C VAL A 102 0.76 -1.78 -5.42
N VAL A 103 1.07 -1.05 -6.47
CA VAL A 103 0.28 0.07 -6.97
C VAL A 103 -0.37 -0.34 -8.29
N VAL A 104 -1.64 0.01 -8.50
CA VAL A 104 -2.45 -0.44 -9.62
C VAL A 104 -2.94 0.75 -10.42
N LEU A 105 -2.63 0.80 -11.71
CA LEU A 105 -3.08 1.83 -12.65
C LEU A 105 -4.19 1.29 -13.55
N GLU A 106 -5.39 1.84 -13.47
CA GLU A 106 -6.41 1.70 -14.51
C GLU A 106 -6.04 2.62 -15.68
N THR A 107 -5.77 2.02 -16.85
CA THR A 107 -5.04 2.72 -17.93
C THR A 107 -5.90 3.65 -18.78
N LYS A 108 -7.23 3.47 -18.83
CA LYS A 108 -8.13 4.27 -19.67
C LYS A 108 -8.45 5.65 -19.07
N GLN A 109 -8.70 5.69 -17.74
CA GLN A 109 -8.99 6.91 -17.00
C GLN A 109 -7.77 7.48 -16.29
N ASN A 110 -6.65 6.76 -16.29
CA ASN A 110 -5.45 7.06 -15.51
C ASN A 110 -5.73 7.17 -14.00
N TYR A 111 -6.50 6.21 -13.46
CA TYR A 111 -6.76 6.11 -12.04
C TYR A 111 -5.70 5.23 -11.38
N LEU A 112 -4.95 5.79 -10.45
CA LEU A 112 -3.87 5.12 -9.73
C LEU A 112 -4.31 4.79 -8.31
N PHE A 113 -4.42 3.51 -8.02
CA PHE A 113 -4.76 2.98 -6.70
C PHE A 113 -3.46 2.58 -5.99
N THR A 114 -3.14 3.25 -4.91
CA THR A 114 -1.83 3.13 -4.27
C THR A 114 -1.83 2.23 -3.03
N GLY A 115 -3.00 1.76 -2.58
CA GLY A 115 -3.09 1.14 -1.27
C GLY A 115 -2.39 2.04 -0.23
N ASP A 116 -1.58 1.43 0.62
CA ASP A 116 -0.82 2.14 1.65
C ASP A 116 0.64 2.45 1.25
N ALA A 117 1.03 2.10 0.01
CA ALA A 117 2.43 2.18 -0.42
C ALA A 117 3.04 3.59 -0.35
N ILE A 118 2.24 4.66 -0.56
CA ILE A 118 2.72 6.06 -0.51
C ILE A 118 1.95 6.92 0.48
N GLY A 119 1.26 6.31 1.40
CA GLY A 119 0.51 6.96 2.45
C GLY A 119 -0.97 6.66 2.41
N SER A 120 -1.52 6.60 3.59
CA SER A 120 -2.92 6.29 3.81
C SER A 120 -3.29 6.69 5.24
N GLY A 121 -4.28 7.54 5.41
CA GLY A 121 -4.72 8.01 6.73
C GLY A 121 -3.76 8.98 7.41
N CYS A 122 -2.64 8.52 7.96
CA CYS A 122 -1.69 9.31 8.75
C CYS A 122 -0.27 9.25 8.17
N GLY A 123 -0.12 9.44 6.87
CA GLY A 123 1.16 9.21 6.19
C GLY A 123 1.47 7.72 6.01
N VAL A 124 2.70 7.38 5.73
CA VAL A 124 3.10 5.97 5.53
C VAL A 124 3.49 5.33 6.86
N TRP A 125 2.95 4.16 7.13
CA TRP A 125 3.27 3.38 8.33
C TRP A 125 4.29 2.30 8.03
N MET A 126 5.57 2.63 8.18
CA MET A 126 6.68 1.69 8.02
C MET A 126 7.04 0.96 9.32
N GLN A 127 6.46 1.34 10.46
CA GLN A 127 6.67 0.67 11.75
C GLN A 127 5.79 -0.57 11.95
N VAL A 128 4.85 -0.85 11.06
CA VAL A 128 3.96 -2.02 11.15
C VAL A 128 4.74 -3.33 11.03
N PRO A 129 4.25 -4.43 11.64
CA PRO A 129 4.81 -5.75 11.39
C PRO A 129 4.80 -6.08 9.89
N GLY A 130 5.83 -6.77 9.43
CA GLY A 130 5.96 -7.12 8.00
C GLY A 130 6.54 -6.03 7.11
N GLY A 131 6.63 -4.77 7.56
CA GLY A 131 7.27 -3.70 6.79
C GLY A 131 8.76 -3.99 6.49
N THR A 132 9.24 -3.57 5.31
CA THR A 132 10.63 -3.77 4.88
C THR A 132 11.59 -2.77 5.52
N SER A 133 12.87 -2.81 5.14
CA SER A 133 13.81 -1.73 5.45
C SER A 133 13.46 -0.45 4.68
N LEU A 134 13.91 0.71 5.19
CA LEU A 134 13.73 1.97 4.46
C LEU A 134 14.55 2.01 3.17
N GLU A 135 15.69 1.30 3.10
CA GLU A 135 16.46 1.17 1.85
C GLU A 135 15.69 0.40 0.77
N GLU A 136 14.99 -0.69 1.15
CA GLU A 136 14.11 -1.40 0.20
C GLU A 136 12.92 -0.55 -0.21
N TYR A 137 12.35 0.18 0.73
CA TYR A 137 11.26 1.10 0.46
C TYR A 137 11.68 2.23 -0.49
N TYR A 138 12.86 2.82 -0.27
CA TYR A 138 13.45 3.83 -1.17
C TYR A 138 13.54 3.32 -2.61
N ASP A 139 14.11 2.12 -2.80
CA ASP A 139 14.20 1.50 -4.12
C ASP A 139 12.82 1.28 -4.75
N GLY A 140 11.84 0.84 -3.95
CA GLY A 140 10.45 0.69 -4.37
C GLY A 140 9.82 2.00 -4.84
N LEU A 141 10.01 3.09 -4.10
CA LEU A 141 9.48 4.42 -4.44
C LEU A 141 10.13 5.00 -5.70
N VAL A 142 11.46 4.87 -5.82
CA VAL A 142 12.20 5.30 -7.03
C VAL A 142 11.74 4.49 -8.25
N GLY A 143 11.57 3.18 -8.09
CA GLY A 143 11.02 2.30 -9.12
C GLY A 143 9.61 2.72 -9.55
N LEU A 144 8.73 3.01 -8.58
CA LEU A 144 7.37 3.51 -8.84
C LEU A 144 7.40 4.84 -9.60
N MET A 145 8.23 5.80 -9.17
CA MET A 145 8.37 7.08 -9.86
C MET A 145 8.79 6.90 -11.32
N ALA A 146 9.81 6.09 -11.57
CA ALA A 146 10.29 5.79 -12.91
C ALA A 146 9.21 5.11 -13.77
N TRP A 147 8.47 4.17 -13.20
CA TRP A 147 7.38 3.48 -13.86
C TRP A 147 6.23 4.45 -14.22
N LEU A 148 5.82 5.34 -13.31
CA LEU A 148 4.79 6.35 -13.57
C LEU A 148 5.20 7.35 -14.64
N VAL A 149 6.47 7.79 -14.64
CA VAL A 149 7.02 8.66 -15.70
C VAL A 149 6.95 7.97 -17.07
N LYS A 150 7.30 6.68 -17.12
CA LYS A 150 7.20 5.88 -18.36
C LYS A 150 5.76 5.72 -18.86
N LYS A 151 4.79 5.53 -17.94
CA LYS A 151 3.36 5.45 -18.30
C LYS A 151 2.83 6.79 -18.81
N GLY A 152 3.33 7.91 -18.29
CA GLY A 152 2.94 9.26 -18.71
C GLY A 152 1.48 9.61 -18.37
N GLY A 153 1.06 10.78 -18.82
CA GLY A 153 -0.32 11.24 -18.59
C GLY A 153 -0.53 11.87 -17.20
N ARG A 154 -1.71 12.48 -17.04
CA ARG A 154 -2.16 13.04 -15.76
C ARG A 154 -2.95 11.98 -15.02
N MET A 155 -2.42 11.50 -13.93
CA MET A 155 -3.04 10.47 -13.11
C MET A 155 -3.83 11.08 -11.95
N LYS A 156 -4.93 10.42 -11.58
CA LYS A 156 -5.68 10.69 -10.36
C LYS A 156 -5.38 9.59 -9.34
N PHE A 157 -4.84 9.98 -8.21
CA PHE A 157 -4.41 9.06 -7.16
C PHE A 157 -5.56 8.74 -6.19
N PHE A 158 -5.61 7.49 -5.76
CA PHE A 158 -6.52 6.98 -4.73
C PHE A 158 -5.71 6.15 -3.74
N GLY A 159 -5.66 6.60 -2.48
CA GLY A 159 -5.03 5.85 -1.38
C GLY A 159 -5.91 4.72 -0.86
N GLY A 160 -5.35 3.88 0.00
CA GLY A 160 -6.08 2.79 0.64
C GLY A 160 -7.17 3.26 1.61
N HIS A 161 -7.04 4.46 2.19
CA HIS A 161 -8.03 5.07 3.08
C HIS A 161 -8.59 6.35 2.48
N HIS A 162 -9.84 6.71 2.82
CA HIS A 162 -10.54 7.78 2.14
C HIS A 162 -10.05 9.19 2.53
N THR A 163 -9.41 9.33 3.69
CA THR A 163 -8.80 10.60 4.13
C THR A 163 -7.34 10.40 4.48
N GLN A 164 -6.54 11.43 4.20
CA GLN A 164 -5.19 11.57 4.74
C GLN A 164 -5.22 12.55 5.90
N VAL A 165 -4.58 12.21 7.01
CA VAL A 165 -4.42 13.10 8.17
C VAL A 165 -2.95 13.37 8.36
N PHE A 166 -2.53 14.61 8.10
CA PHE A 166 -1.17 15.04 8.40
C PHE A 166 -1.10 15.49 9.86
N GLU A 167 -0.18 14.93 10.60
CA GLU A 167 0.02 15.26 12.02
C GLU A 167 0.34 16.75 12.21
N SER A 168 1.00 17.35 11.21
CA SER A 168 1.35 18.77 11.19
C SER A 168 0.16 19.70 10.96
N THR A 169 -0.93 19.24 10.34
CA THR A 169 -2.06 20.09 9.94
C THR A 169 -3.23 20.06 10.90
N ALA A 170 -3.30 19.08 11.79
CA ALA A 170 -4.43 18.83 12.70
C ALA A 170 -5.80 18.70 12.02
N HIS A 171 -5.86 18.67 10.69
CA HIS A 171 -7.08 18.52 9.90
C HIS A 171 -6.95 17.38 8.89
N PRO A 172 -7.98 16.55 8.69
CA PRO A 172 -7.98 15.55 7.64
C PRO A 172 -7.97 16.23 6.28
N VAL A 173 -7.08 15.76 5.39
CA VAL A 173 -7.02 16.20 4.00
C VAL A 173 -7.56 15.09 3.12
N TYR A 174 -8.61 15.39 2.38
CA TYR A 174 -9.20 14.43 1.47
C TYR A 174 -8.32 14.24 0.23
N ASN A 175 -7.79 13.01 0.07
CA ASN A 175 -7.02 12.58 -1.10
C ASN A 175 -5.92 13.55 -1.55
N PRO A 176 -4.92 13.88 -0.71
CA PRO A 176 -3.84 14.80 -1.08
C PRO A 176 -2.79 14.15 -1.98
N LEU A 177 -2.88 12.86 -2.28
CA LEU A 177 -1.87 12.09 -2.99
C LEU A 177 -1.65 12.61 -4.41
N SER A 178 -0.38 12.65 -4.81
CA SER A 178 0.06 13.15 -6.10
C SER A 178 1.51 12.73 -6.38
N LEU A 179 1.99 12.93 -7.60
CA LEU A 179 3.43 12.78 -7.92
C LEU A 179 4.32 13.65 -7.03
N GLY A 180 3.82 14.83 -6.62
CA GLY A 180 4.58 15.69 -5.72
C GLY A 180 4.70 15.12 -4.29
N VAL A 181 3.68 14.44 -3.78
CA VAL A 181 3.77 13.70 -2.50
C VAL A 181 4.75 12.53 -2.62
N LEU A 182 4.72 11.80 -3.73
CA LEU A 182 5.67 10.72 -3.99
C LEU A 182 7.12 11.24 -4.05
N ALA A 183 7.36 12.39 -4.70
CA ALA A 183 8.69 13.01 -4.73
C ALA A 183 9.15 13.43 -3.33
N ASP A 184 8.29 14.13 -2.57
CA ASP A 184 8.57 14.54 -1.19
C ASP A 184 8.85 13.31 -0.29
N LEU A 185 8.18 12.17 -0.55
CA LEU A 185 8.38 10.93 0.20
C LEU A 185 9.72 10.24 -0.14
N ILE A 186 10.14 10.25 -1.40
CA ILE A 186 11.47 9.77 -1.81
C ILE A 186 12.55 10.56 -1.08
N ASP A 187 12.45 11.90 -1.10
CA ASP A 187 13.41 12.77 -0.42
C ASP A 187 13.39 12.56 1.10
N LEU A 188 12.20 12.36 1.70
CA LEU A 188 12.08 12.08 3.13
C LEU A 188 12.80 10.79 3.52
N VAL A 189 12.56 9.71 2.77
CA VAL A 189 13.16 8.40 3.05
C VAL A 189 14.67 8.46 2.89
N ASP A 190 15.17 9.13 1.84
CA ASP A 190 16.61 9.36 1.61
C ASP A 190 17.26 10.10 2.78
N GLN A 191 16.66 11.21 3.23
CA GLN A 191 17.15 11.98 4.39
C GLN A 191 17.20 11.14 5.68
N VAL A 192 16.21 10.26 5.90
CA VAL A 192 16.20 9.38 7.07
C VAL A 192 17.32 8.33 6.97
N ILE A 193 17.52 7.71 5.81
CA ILE A 193 18.58 6.72 5.57
C ILE A 193 19.97 7.34 5.84
N HIS A 194 20.19 8.58 5.43
CA HIS A 194 21.46 9.28 5.60
C HIS A 194 21.60 9.99 6.97
N GLY A 195 20.58 9.90 7.84
CA GLY A 195 20.63 10.50 9.17
C GLY A 195 20.42 12.02 9.21
N GLU A 196 20.00 12.62 8.10
CA GLU A 196 19.77 14.06 7.96
C GLU A 196 18.43 14.50 8.58
N ASN A 197 17.44 13.62 8.59
CA ASN A 197 16.11 13.87 9.15
C ASN A 197 15.62 12.65 9.96
N LEU A 198 16.10 12.52 11.18
CA LEU A 198 15.67 11.45 12.06
C LEU A 198 14.27 11.69 12.69
N GLY A 199 13.68 12.84 12.47
CA GLY A 199 12.37 13.19 13.01
C GLY A 199 12.33 13.18 14.56
N ARG A 200 11.17 12.81 15.12
CA ARG A 200 10.90 12.77 16.57
C ARG A 200 10.27 11.45 16.98
N PRO A 201 10.24 11.08 18.26
CA PRO A 201 9.46 9.93 18.72
C PRO A 201 8.00 10.04 18.27
N SER A 202 7.46 8.95 17.74
CA SER A 202 6.05 8.88 17.33
C SER A 202 5.13 8.80 18.55
N ASN A 203 3.99 9.49 18.47
CA ASN A 203 2.91 9.37 19.46
C ASN A 203 1.93 8.23 19.14
N ALA A 204 2.05 7.62 17.95
CA ALA A 204 1.22 6.47 17.59
C ALA A 204 1.53 5.28 18.49
N LYS A 205 0.48 4.48 18.80
CA LYS A 205 0.68 3.22 19.51
C LYS A 205 1.66 2.35 18.73
N PRO A 206 2.72 1.84 19.38
CA PRO A 206 3.68 1.00 18.70
C PRO A 206 3.01 -0.33 18.31
N PHE A 207 3.16 -0.71 17.04
CA PHE A 207 2.85 -2.07 16.58
C PHE A 207 4.02 -3.03 16.85
N SER A 208 5.14 -2.52 17.34
CA SER A 208 6.34 -3.26 17.71
C SER A 208 6.78 -2.92 19.13
N LYS A 209 7.73 -3.69 19.68
CA LYS A 209 8.35 -3.39 21.00
C LYS A 209 9.26 -2.13 20.94
N GLU A 210 9.65 -1.71 19.75
CA GLU A 210 10.47 -0.54 19.53
C GLU A 210 9.60 0.72 19.47
N GLN A 211 10.08 1.81 20.08
CA GLN A 211 9.49 3.13 19.94
C GLN A 211 9.62 3.60 18.50
N GLY A 212 8.50 3.77 17.81
CA GLY A 212 8.45 4.34 16.48
C GLY A 212 8.93 5.79 16.44
N ARG A 213 9.38 6.23 15.28
CA ARG A 213 9.70 7.63 14.98
C ARG A 213 8.73 8.16 13.93
N TYR A 214 8.50 9.46 13.99
CA TYR A 214 7.76 10.23 13.00
C TYR A 214 8.72 11.20 12.32
N ALA A 215 8.72 11.22 11.01
CA ALA A 215 9.46 12.17 10.19
C ALA A 215 8.56 12.75 9.09
N SER A 216 8.82 13.98 8.67
CA SER A 216 8.09 14.65 7.60
C SER A 216 9.02 15.50 6.73
N TYR A 217 8.68 15.63 5.45
CA TYR A 217 9.36 16.49 4.49
C TYR A 217 8.37 16.91 3.40
N GLY A 218 8.30 18.20 3.09
CA GLY A 218 7.31 18.71 2.13
C GLY A 218 5.88 18.35 2.56
N ARG A 219 5.22 17.54 1.73
CA ARG A 219 3.85 17.01 1.96
C ARG A 219 3.85 15.56 2.41
N ALA A 220 5.00 14.93 2.52
CA ALA A 220 5.13 13.55 2.92
C ALA A 220 5.34 13.41 4.43
N GLU A 221 4.76 12.35 4.98
CA GLU A 221 4.89 11.97 6.38
C GLU A 221 5.14 10.46 6.47
N MET A 222 5.95 10.04 7.43
CA MET A 222 6.26 8.63 7.63
C MET A 222 6.45 8.31 9.11
N GLN A 223 5.97 7.15 9.52
CA GLN A 223 6.30 6.54 10.80
C GLN A 223 7.15 5.30 10.55
N TYR A 224 8.25 5.13 11.28
CA TYR A 224 9.22 4.07 11.05
C TYR A 224 9.91 3.59 12.33
N CYS A 225 10.58 2.45 12.27
CA CYS A 225 11.45 1.91 13.31
C CYS A 225 12.92 2.10 12.93
N VAL A 226 13.75 2.57 13.87
CA VAL A 226 15.19 2.81 13.63
C VAL A 226 15.91 1.50 13.27
N SER A 227 15.50 0.38 13.87
CA SER A 227 16.07 -0.94 13.59
C SER A 227 15.85 -1.44 12.15
N ARG A 228 14.99 -0.76 11.37
CA ARG A 228 14.63 -1.10 9.99
C ARG A 228 15.02 -0.02 8.97
N ILE A 229 15.94 0.88 9.32
CA ILE A 229 16.47 1.85 8.35
C ILE A 229 17.27 1.11 7.27
N HIS A 230 18.23 0.28 7.67
CA HIS A 230 19.13 -0.43 6.75
C HIS A 230 18.73 -1.90 6.56
N ARG A 231 19.06 -2.43 5.39
CA ARG A 231 18.95 -3.88 5.09
C ARG A 231 19.79 -4.69 6.08
N LYS A 232 19.31 -5.86 6.43
CA LYS A 232 20.02 -6.84 7.26
C LYS A 232 20.78 -7.82 6.39
#